data_1bf10f8e1865a7e1b4bea9cf2d106e42
#
_entry.id   1bf10f8e1865a7e1b4bea9cf2d106e42
#
_cell.length_a   1.000
_cell.length_b   1.000
_cell.length_c   1.000
_cell.angle_alpha   90.00
_cell.angle_beta   90.00
_cell.angle_gamma   90.00
#
_symmetry.space_group_name_H-M   'P 1'
#
loop_
_entity.id
_entity.type
_entity.pdbx_description
1 polymer ?
#
loop_
_entity_poly.entity_id
_entity_poly.type
_entity_poly.pdbx_seq_one_letter_code
_entity_poly.pdbx_strand_id
1 'polypeptide(L)'
;YFNPEAMPIYMKQPVAMPGETTYRERVQTETSPLQRLAPGYERCDALSVLFEAAFARALDEEDGYQPEEGDKQSLLINLAGYCFRAGIPEEDTVRWCRAHYRLPKDDTLVRGTVRNVYRTSEGFASKSSLLPEQLFVMQMDEFMKRRYDFRFNQLTSQVECRERNSFNFYFLPVDKRLMASITMNAQYEGLKLWDKDVVRFLNSDHVPVYQPIEEFLYDLPRWNGKDYIGNLAKRVPCDHPYWTQLFRRWFLSMVAHWRGMGKNHANSTSPILIGPQAYRKSTFCRLILPPCLQAYYTD
;
A
#
# COMPACT_ATOMS: atom_id res chain seq x y z
N TYR A 1 -26.70 -33.26 -12.79
CA TYR A 1 -27.60 -33.22 -13.95
C TYR A 1 -27.40 -31.86 -14.61
N PHE A 2 -26.75 -31.84 -15.75
CA PHE A 2 -26.58 -30.64 -16.58
C PHE A 2 -27.76 -30.59 -17.55
N ASN A 3 -28.59 -29.56 -17.49
CA ASN A 3 -29.64 -29.32 -18.48
C ASN A 3 -29.05 -28.40 -19.57
N PRO A 4 -28.78 -28.88 -20.80
CA PRO A 4 -28.24 -28.06 -21.87
C PRO A 4 -29.25 -27.01 -22.39
N GLU A 5 -30.55 -27.16 -22.11
CA GLU A 5 -31.58 -26.21 -22.48
C GLU A 5 -31.69 -25.02 -21.50
N ALA A 6 -31.12 -25.13 -20.31
CA ALA A 6 -31.02 -24.06 -19.34
C ALA A 6 -29.83 -23.09 -19.63
N MET A 7 -29.30 -23.09 -20.82
CA MET A 7 -28.34 -22.07 -21.25
C MET A 7 -28.98 -20.70 -21.18
N PRO A 8 -28.48 -19.77 -20.34
CA PRO A 8 -29.10 -18.49 -20.19
C PRO A 8 -29.09 -17.70 -21.52
N ILE A 9 -30.19 -17.00 -21.75
CA ILE A 9 -30.52 -16.14 -22.91
C ILE A 9 -29.43 -15.10 -23.24
N TYR A 10 -28.41 -14.96 -22.41
CA TYR A 10 -27.28 -14.03 -22.57
C TYR A 10 -26.35 -14.31 -23.77
N MET A 11 -26.55 -15.38 -24.52
CA MET A 11 -25.75 -15.67 -25.72
C MET A 11 -26.17 -14.90 -26.97
N LYS A 12 -27.28 -14.15 -26.97
CA LYS A 12 -27.86 -13.59 -28.19
C LYS A 12 -27.55 -12.10 -28.46
N GLN A 13 -26.90 -11.40 -27.54
CA GLN A 13 -26.50 -10.01 -27.83
C GLN A 13 -25.05 -9.77 -27.42
N PRO A 14 -24.17 -9.37 -28.34
CA PRO A 14 -22.91 -8.78 -27.94
C PRO A 14 -23.25 -7.46 -27.25
N VAL A 15 -23.08 -7.39 -25.95
CA VAL A 15 -23.11 -6.14 -25.22
C VAL A 15 -21.93 -5.33 -25.75
N ALA A 16 -22.20 -4.24 -26.46
CA ALA A 16 -21.19 -3.27 -26.82
C ALA A 16 -20.48 -2.84 -25.52
N MET A 17 -19.21 -3.16 -25.41
CA MET A 17 -18.38 -2.65 -24.31
C MET A 17 -18.41 -1.13 -24.39
N PRO A 18 -18.72 -0.41 -23.31
CA PRO A 18 -18.53 1.03 -23.29
C PRO A 18 -17.07 1.31 -23.63
N GLY A 19 -16.83 2.30 -24.49
CA GLY A 19 -15.56 2.59 -25.14
C GLY A 19 -14.35 2.38 -24.24
N GLU A 20 -13.31 1.81 -24.83
CA GLU A 20 -12.02 1.48 -24.22
C GLU A 20 -11.35 2.72 -23.61
N THR A 21 -11.76 3.08 -22.41
CA THR A 21 -10.86 3.81 -21.51
C THR A 21 -9.88 2.79 -20.96
N THR A 22 -8.62 2.97 -21.29
CA THR A 22 -7.56 2.08 -20.81
C THR A 22 -7.59 2.06 -19.30
N TYR A 23 -7.35 0.91 -18.69
CA TYR A 23 -7.30 0.71 -17.23
C TYR A 23 -6.46 1.80 -16.51
N ARG A 24 -5.42 2.32 -17.17
CA ARG A 24 -4.61 3.44 -16.69
C ARG A 24 -5.39 4.75 -16.51
N GLU A 25 -6.31 5.07 -17.42
CA GLU A 25 -7.13 6.29 -17.30
C GLU A 25 -8.18 6.16 -16.20
N ARG A 26 -8.73 4.93 -15.97
CA ARG A 26 -9.67 4.70 -14.86
C ARG A 26 -8.99 4.75 -13.48
N VAL A 27 -7.77 4.26 -13.34
CA VAL A 27 -7.01 4.33 -12.08
C VAL A 27 -6.58 5.76 -11.76
N GLN A 28 -6.39 6.61 -12.79
CA GLN A 28 -6.09 8.03 -12.58
C GLN A 28 -7.34 8.88 -12.31
N THR A 29 -8.53 8.44 -12.71
CA THR A 29 -9.78 9.17 -12.47
C THR A 29 -10.59 8.65 -11.29
N GLU A 30 -10.44 7.40 -10.90
CA GLU A 30 -10.94 6.87 -9.63
C GLU A 30 -9.86 7.02 -8.54
N THR A 31 -9.63 8.27 -8.12
CA THR A 31 -9.06 8.50 -6.79
C THR A 31 -9.87 7.69 -5.80
N SER A 32 -9.18 6.81 -5.06
CA SER A 32 -9.74 6.02 -3.96
C SER A 32 -10.76 6.88 -3.18
N PRO A 33 -11.92 6.33 -2.76
CA PRO A 33 -12.87 7.07 -1.92
C PRO A 33 -12.23 7.69 -0.67
N LEU A 34 -11.10 7.16 -0.23
CA LEU A 34 -10.27 7.68 0.87
C LEU A 34 -9.44 8.91 0.48
N GLN A 35 -9.24 9.20 -0.80
CA GLN A 35 -8.61 10.46 -1.26
C GLN A 35 -9.61 11.61 -1.41
N ARG A 36 -10.90 11.37 -1.22
CA ARG A 36 -11.91 12.42 -1.00
C ARG A 36 -11.99 12.79 0.49
N LEU A 37 -10.85 13.10 1.10
CA LEU A 37 -10.87 13.96 2.27
C LEU A 37 -11.47 15.28 1.83
N ALA A 38 -12.44 15.76 2.61
CA ALA A 38 -13.16 16.99 2.32
C ALA A 38 -12.20 18.10 1.89
N PRO A 39 -12.52 18.87 0.84
CA PRO A 39 -11.73 20.03 0.47
C PRO A 39 -11.69 20.97 1.67
N GLY A 40 -10.49 21.15 2.24
CA GLY A 40 -10.28 22.01 3.41
C GLY A 40 -9.52 21.39 4.56
N TYR A 41 -9.18 20.12 4.56
CA TYR A 41 -8.21 19.58 5.51
C TYR A 41 -6.80 19.86 5.00
N GLU A 42 -6.44 21.14 5.00
CA GLU A 42 -5.05 21.56 4.83
C GLU A 42 -4.29 21.17 6.10
N ARG A 43 -3.72 19.96 6.07
CA ARG A 43 -2.69 19.50 7.02
C ARG A 43 -1.47 20.43 7.01
N CYS A 44 -1.57 21.51 6.24
CA CYS A 44 -0.45 22.29 5.75
C CYS A 44 -0.10 23.50 6.60
N ASP A 45 -1.04 24.22 7.19
CA ASP A 45 -0.72 25.56 7.66
C ASP A 45 0.27 25.57 8.83
N ALA A 46 0.09 24.73 9.83
CA ALA A 46 1.01 24.70 10.97
C ALA A 46 2.41 24.16 10.60
N LEU A 47 2.46 23.11 9.77
CA LEU A 47 3.74 22.50 9.36
C LEU A 47 4.48 23.35 8.34
N SER A 48 3.79 24.02 7.42
CA SER A 48 4.43 24.94 6.47
C SER A 48 5.04 26.14 7.19
N VAL A 49 4.37 26.72 8.18
CA VAL A 49 4.92 27.80 9.01
C VAL A 49 6.16 27.34 9.78
N LEU A 50 6.15 26.13 10.32
CA LEU A 50 7.33 25.55 10.98
C LEU A 50 8.48 25.34 10.03
N PHE A 51 8.20 24.90 8.79
CA PHE A 51 9.23 24.71 7.76
C PHE A 51 9.86 26.04 7.34
N GLU A 52 9.06 27.08 7.10
CA GLU A 52 9.56 28.41 6.77
C GLU A 52 10.39 29.01 7.91
N ALA A 53 9.99 28.82 9.16
CA ALA A 53 10.76 29.23 10.32
C ALA A 53 12.08 28.45 10.45
N ALA A 54 12.07 27.14 10.14
CA ALA A 54 13.28 26.31 10.11
C ALA A 54 14.22 26.72 8.98
N PHE A 55 13.64 27.06 7.82
CA PHE A 55 14.41 27.54 6.67
C PHE A 55 15.07 28.90 6.92
N ALA A 56 14.35 29.86 7.51
CA ALA A 56 14.89 31.15 7.90
C ALA A 56 16.08 31.00 8.86
N ARG A 57 15.97 30.13 9.87
CA ARG A 57 17.06 29.82 10.81
C ARG A 57 18.27 29.19 10.12
N ALA A 58 18.03 28.27 9.18
CA ALA A 58 19.12 27.64 8.43
C ALA A 58 19.89 28.65 7.56
N LEU A 59 19.20 29.68 7.06
CA LEU A 59 19.85 30.77 6.31
C LEU A 59 20.62 31.75 7.22
N ASP A 60 20.09 32.04 8.42
CA ASP A 60 20.75 32.96 9.38
C ASP A 60 22.08 32.39 9.89
N GLU A 61 22.21 31.08 10.03
CA GLU A 61 23.48 30.44 10.43
C GLU A 61 24.57 30.51 9.35
N GLU A 62 24.19 30.71 8.09
CA GLU A 62 25.14 30.86 6.98
C GLU A 62 25.48 32.34 6.65
N ASP A 63 25.32 33.26 7.63
CA ASP A 63 25.67 34.69 7.52
C ASP A 63 25.03 35.42 6.31
N GLY A 64 23.81 35.05 5.92
CA GLY A 64 23.10 35.70 4.80
C GLY A 64 23.75 35.48 3.42
N TYR A 65 24.75 34.63 3.33
CA TYR A 65 25.48 34.32 2.11
C TYR A 65 24.56 33.55 1.13
N GLN A 66 24.58 33.93 -0.12
CA GLN A 66 23.90 33.18 -1.19
C GLN A 66 24.80 31.99 -1.55
N PRO A 67 24.46 30.76 -1.14
CA PRO A 67 25.36 29.65 -1.35
C PRO A 67 25.55 29.34 -2.84
N GLU A 68 26.82 29.24 -3.26
CA GLU A 68 27.18 28.60 -4.50
C GLU A 68 26.83 27.09 -4.47
N GLU A 69 26.86 26.39 -5.60
CA GLU A 69 26.30 25.02 -5.67
C GLU A 69 26.84 24.01 -4.62
N GLY A 70 28.07 24.25 -4.11
CA GLY A 70 28.71 23.42 -3.07
C GLY A 70 28.10 23.59 -1.68
N ASP A 71 27.58 24.77 -1.37
CA ASP A 71 27.08 25.10 -0.02
C ASP A 71 25.61 24.66 0.18
N LYS A 72 24.90 24.35 -0.90
CA LYS A 72 23.50 23.89 -0.83
C LYS A 72 23.31 22.57 -0.05
N GLN A 73 24.36 21.74 0.01
CA GLN A 73 24.30 20.51 0.78
C GLN A 73 24.40 20.77 2.28
N SER A 74 25.23 21.71 2.72
CA SER A 74 25.33 22.17 4.11
C SER A 74 24.02 22.78 4.55
N LEU A 75 23.45 23.67 3.74
CA LEU A 75 22.13 24.26 4.01
C LEU A 75 21.05 23.18 4.14
N LEU A 76 21.05 22.16 3.29
CA LEU A 76 20.10 21.07 3.37
C LEU A 76 20.25 20.24 4.67
N ILE A 77 21.49 19.99 5.10
CA ILE A 77 21.76 19.28 6.36
C ILE A 77 21.25 20.10 7.55
N ASN A 78 21.58 21.37 7.61
CA ASN A 78 21.16 22.28 8.68
C ASN A 78 19.64 22.40 8.73
N LEU A 79 19.00 22.63 7.58
CA LEU A 79 17.56 22.68 7.44
C LEU A 79 16.87 21.40 7.93
N ALA A 80 17.38 20.23 7.50
CA ALA A 80 16.84 18.95 7.95
C ALA A 80 16.95 18.78 9.47
N GLY A 81 18.05 19.25 10.09
CA GLY A 81 18.21 19.27 11.53
C GLY A 81 17.23 20.21 12.25
N TYR A 82 16.94 21.37 11.68
CA TYR A 82 15.92 22.29 12.22
C TYR A 82 14.52 21.73 12.07
N CYS A 83 14.19 21.17 10.90
CA CYS A 83 12.90 20.50 10.67
C CYS A 83 12.69 19.33 11.65
N PHE A 84 13.71 18.52 11.87
CA PHE A 84 13.69 17.43 12.86
C PHE A 84 13.38 17.93 14.27
N ARG A 85 14.10 18.96 14.73
CA ARG A 85 13.90 19.57 16.06
C ARG A 85 12.55 20.30 16.17
N ALA A 86 12.03 20.83 15.06
CA ALA A 86 10.71 21.45 15.02
C ALA A 86 9.58 20.41 15.03
N GLY A 87 9.87 19.14 14.78
CA GLY A 87 8.88 18.07 14.77
C GLY A 87 8.18 17.91 13.42
N ILE A 88 8.81 18.32 12.33
CA ILE A 88 8.27 18.10 10.99
C ILE A 88 8.58 16.65 10.56
N PRO A 89 7.62 15.87 10.04
CA PRO A 89 7.88 14.52 9.55
C PRO A 89 8.90 14.46 8.39
N GLU A 90 9.66 13.36 8.29
CA GLU A 90 10.68 13.14 7.25
C GLU A 90 10.11 13.36 5.84
N GLU A 91 8.94 12.79 5.56
CA GLU A 91 8.32 12.86 4.23
C GLU A 91 7.90 14.29 3.85
N ASP A 92 7.37 15.05 4.81
CA ASP A 92 6.99 16.46 4.59
C ASP A 92 8.23 17.31 4.40
N THR A 93 9.29 17.09 5.18
CA THR A 93 10.58 17.77 5.01
C THR A 93 11.16 17.50 3.60
N VAL A 94 11.19 16.26 3.15
CA VAL A 94 11.65 15.92 1.79
C VAL A 94 10.81 16.61 0.74
N ARG A 95 9.47 16.58 0.88
CA ARG A 95 8.54 17.19 -0.08
C ARG A 95 8.79 18.69 -0.23
N TRP A 96 8.92 19.43 0.86
CA TRP A 96 9.15 20.87 0.83
C TRP A 96 10.55 21.26 0.42
N CYS A 97 11.58 20.48 0.82
CA CYS A 97 12.95 20.71 0.33
C CYS A 97 13.01 20.56 -1.18
N ARG A 98 12.33 19.60 -1.78
CA ARG A 98 12.26 19.43 -3.25
C ARG A 98 11.52 20.56 -3.96
N ALA A 99 10.47 21.08 -3.35
CA ALA A 99 9.71 22.19 -3.91
C ALA A 99 10.47 23.53 -3.81
N HIS A 100 11.43 23.64 -2.89
CA HIS A 100 12.11 24.90 -2.64
C HIS A 100 13.23 25.16 -3.66
N TYR A 101 13.16 26.33 -4.34
CA TYR A 101 14.07 26.65 -5.46
C TYR A 101 15.54 26.83 -5.05
N ARG A 102 15.82 27.14 -3.79
CA ARG A 102 17.18 27.36 -3.25
C ARG A 102 17.90 26.07 -2.83
N LEU A 103 17.22 24.93 -2.83
CA LEU A 103 17.74 23.65 -2.40
C LEU A 103 18.09 22.77 -3.61
N PRO A 104 18.92 21.72 -3.42
CA PRO A 104 19.22 20.75 -4.47
C PRO A 104 17.94 20.11 -5.02
N LYS A 105 17.88 19.92 -6.33
CA LYS A 105 16.74 19.27 -7.01
C LYS A 105 16.93 17.77 -7.20
N ASP A 106 18.10 17.24 -6.90
CA ASP A 106 18.35 15.81 -6.98
C ASP A 106 17.58 15.09 -5.88
N ASP A 107 16.57 14.31 -6.29
CA ASP A 107 15.70 13.56 -5.39
C ASP A 107 16.47 12.59 -4.51
N THR A 108 17.46 11.91 -5.05
CA THR A 108 18.29 10.94 -4.33
C THR A 108 19.11 11.61 -3.25
N LEU A 109 19.71 12.75 -3.57
CA LEU A 109 20.50 13.54 -2.64
C LEU A 109 19.63 14.10 -1.50
N VAL A 110 18.49 14.71 -1.83
CA VAL A 110 17.57 15.29 -0.83
C VAL A 110 17.05 14.21 0.11
N ARG A 111 16.54 13.10 -0.43
CA ARG A 111 16.04 11.98 0.40
C ARG A 111 17.14 11.36 1.25
N GLY A 112 18.31 11.13 0.67
CA GLY A 112 19.44 10.54 1.38
C GLY A 112 19.92 11.41 2.53
N THR A 113 20.06 12.72 2.31
CA THR A 113 20.51 13.66 3.32
C THR A 113 19.49 13.82 4.46
N VAL A 114 18.22 14.08 4.13
CA VAL A 114 17.15 14.21 5.14
C VAL A 114 17.03 12.94 5.96
N ARG A 115 16.97 11.76 5.31
CA ARG A 115 16.91 10.48 6.00
C ARG A 115 18.11 10.24 6.92
N ASN A 116 19.33 10.60 6.50
CA ASN A 116 20.50 10.46 7.34
C ASN A 116 20.42 11.33 8.58
N VAL A 117 20.05 12.60 8.43
CA VAL A 117 19.87 13.53 9.56
C VAL A 117 18.80 13.01 10.54
N TYR A 118 17.66 12.54 10.03
CA TYR A 118 16.56 12.02 10.87
C TYR A 118 16.94 10.74 11.63
N ARG A 119 17.87 9.95 11.09
CA ARG A 119 18.36 8.72 11.75
C ARG A 119 19.45 8.96 12.76
N THR A 120 20.29 9.98 12.56
CA THR A 120 21.46 10.25 13.40
C THR A 120 21.18 11.31 14.45
N SER A 121 20.11 12.10 14.32
CA SER A 121 19.76 13.15 15.28
C SER A 121 18.92 12.59 16.43
N GLU A 122 19.11 13.15 17.61
CA GLU A 122 18.32 12.86 18.80
C GLU A 122 17.38 14.01 19.14
N GLY A 123 16.28 13.75 19.83
CA GLY A 123 15.35 14.76 20.31
C GLY A 123 14.41 15.30 19.21
N PHE A 124 13.73 14.40 18.50
CA PHE A 124 12.66 14.80 17.57
C PHE A 124 11.64 15.72 18.25
N ALA A 125 11.30 16.80 17.58
CA ALA A 125 10.36 17.83 18.06
C ALA A 125 10.75 18.52 19.38
N SER A 126 12.01 18.48 19.80
CA SER A 126 12.50 19.06 21.05
C SER A 126 12.36 20.58 21.12
N LYS A 127 12.23 21.28 19.99
CA LYS A 127 12.06 22.74 19.87
C LYS A 127 10.78 23.11 19.11
N SER A 128 9.73 22.31 19.24
CA SER A 128 8.46 22.58 18.56
C SER A 128 7.63 23.63 19.30
N SER A 129 6.96 24.50 18.55
CA SER A 129 5.94 25.42 19.06
C SER A 129 4.52 24.83 19.00
N LEU A 130 4.39 23.54 18.65
CA LEU A 130 3.11 22.85 18.57
C LEU A 130 2.54 22.55 19.96
N LEU A 131 1.23 22.36 20.01
CA LEU A 131 0.58 21.86 21.22
C LEU A 131 1.09 20.46 21.59
N PRO A 132 1.16 20.10 22.88
CA PRO A 132 1.66 18.79 23.31
C PRO A 132 0.96 17.60 22.63
N GLU A 133 -0.35 17.70 22.37
CA GLU A 133 -1.14 16.67 21.71
C GLU A 133 -0.78 16.52 20.22
N GLN A 134 -0.55 17.62 19.54
CA GLN A 134 -0.11 17.62 18.14
C GLN A 134 1.28 17.02 18.04
N LEU A 135 2.16 17.43 18.93
CA LEU A 135 3.53 16.94 19.02
C LEU A 135 3.56 15.41 19.25
N PHE A 136 2.72 14.93 20.18
CA PHE A 136 2.60 13.52 20.47
C PHE A 136 2.17 12.70 19.23
N VAL A 137 1.14 13.17 18.50
CA VAL A 137 0.67 12.49 17.29
C VAL A 137 1.75 12.44 16.22
N MET A 138 2.51 13.53 16.05
CA MET A 138 3.62 13.58 15.08
C MET A 138 4.77 12.66 15.47
N GLN A 139 5.14 12.63 16.74
CA GLN A 139 6.17 11.72 17.27
C GLN A 139 5.76 10.26 17.12
N MET A 140 4.48 9.94 17.36
CA MET A 140 3.93 8.61 17.15
C MET A 140 4.00 8.20 15.68
N ASP A 141 3.53 9.07 14.78
CA ASP A 141 3.55 8.80 13.32
C ASP A 141 4.99 8.57 12.81
N GLU A 142 5.93 9.41 13.25
CA GLU A 142 7.35 9.27 12.92
C GLU A 142 7.92 7.95 13.44
N PHE A 143 7.70 7.63 14.72
CA PHE A 143 8.16 6.38 15.33
C PHE A 143 7.62 5.15 14.58
N MET A 144 6.31 5.13 14.30
CA MET A 144 5.66 4.03 13.60
C MET A 144 6.25 3.83 12.20
N LYS A 145 6.35 4.90 11.42
CA LYS A 145 6.85 4.83 10.03
C LYS A 145 8.36 4.56 9.95
N ARG A 146 9.14 5.00 10.93
CA ARG A 146 10.58 4.78 10.98
C ARG A 146 10.93 3.33 11.30
N ARG A 147 10.19 2.70 12.22
CA ARG A 147 10.51 1.33 12.67
C ARG A 147 9.77 0.24 11.93
N TYR A 148 8.56 0.51 11.45
CA TYR A 148 7.66 -0.50 10.92
C TYR A 148 7.11 -0.11 9.55
N ASP A 149 6.90 -1.12 8.72
CA ASP A 149 6.07 -1.05 7.52
C ASP A 149 4.72 -1.69 7.87
N PHE A 150 3.64 -0.93 7.73
CA PHE A 150 2.28 -1.42 7.93
C PHE A 150 1.52 -1.46 6.62
N ARG A 151 0.58 -2.40 6.52
CA ARG A 151 -0.41 -2.43 5.44
C ARG A 151 -1.71 -3.06 5.94
N PHE A 152 -2.84 -2.59 5.44
CA PHE A 152 -4.14 -3.21 5.69
C PHE A 152 -4.47 -4.17 4.56
N ASN A 153 -4.45 -5.46 4.83
CA ASN A 153 -4.77 -6.49 3.85
C ASN A 153 -6.29 -6.64 3.72
N GLN A 154 -6.83 -6.22 2.57
CA GLN A 154 -8.28 -6.23 2.33
C GLN A 154 -8.87 -7.63 2.21
N LEU A 155 -8.09 -8.65 1.82
CA LEU A 155 -8.61 -10.02 1.74
C LEU A 155 -8.81 -10.64 3.11
N THR A 156 -7.89 -10.40 4.03
CA THR A 156 -7.97 -10.95 5.40
C THR A 156 -8.65 -9.99 6.37
N SER A 157 -8.88 -8.74 5.96
CA SER A 157 -9.37 -7.66 6.81
C SER A 157 -8.49 -7.43 8.04
N GLN A 158 -7.19 -7.66 7.91
CA GLN A 158 -6.22 -7.52 9.01
C GLN A 158 -5.12 -6.53 8.64
N VAL A 159 -4.62 -5.83 9.65
CA VAL A 159 -3.39 -5.06 9.51
C VAL A 159 -2.22 -6.02 9.62
N GLU A 160 -1.30 -5.91 8.70
CA GLU A 160 -0.05 -6.65 8.66
C GLU A 160 1.12 -5.68 8.89
N CYS A 161 2.16 -6.17 9.54
CA CYS A 161 3.33 -5.40 9.90
C CYS A 161 4.61 -6.14 9.55
N ARG A 162 5.63 -5.38 9.18
CA ARG A 162 7.01 -5.82 9.03
C ARG A 162 7.93 -4.80 9.70
N GLU A 163 8.88 -5.26 10.49
CA GLU A 163 9.91 -4.40 11.08
C GLU A 163 10.98 -4.06 10.04
N ARG A 164 11.26 -2.76 9.81
CA ARG A 164 12.16 -2.28 8.75
C ARG A 164 13.62 -2.72 8.92
N ASN A 165 14.09 -2.82 10.14
CA ASN A 165 15.48 -3.14 10.45
C ASN A 165 15.70 -4.63 10.78
N SER A 166 14.71 -5.48 10.49
CA SER A 166 14.78 -6.92 10.71
C SER A 166 15.14 -7.65 9.42
N PHE A 167 15.80 -8.79 9.54
CA PHE A 167 16.02 -9.71 8.40
C PHE A 167 14.74 -10.43 7.97
N ASN A 168 13.60 -10.16 8.64
CA ASN A 168 12.32 -10.71 8.26
C ASN A 168 11.67 -9.84 7.19
N PHE A 169 11.62 -10.34 5.97
CA PHE A 169 11.01 -9.63 4.82
C PHE A 169 9.50 -9.85 4.69
N TYR A 170 8.92 -10.70 5.53
CA TYR A 170 7.50 -11.05 5.45
C TYR A 170 6.66 -10.12 6.31
N PHE A 171 5.49 -9.76 5.79
CA PHE A 171 4.45 -9.12 6.58
C PHE A 171 3.71 -10.16 7.42
N LEU A 172 3.56 -9.88 8.69
CA LEU A 172 2.83 -10.73 9.64
C LEU A 172 1.61 -9.99 10.18
N PRO A 173 0.49 -10.67 10.43
CA PRO A 173 -0.66 -10.05 11.06
C PRO A 173 -0.29 -9.42 12.40
N VAL A 174 -0.83 -8.23 12.67
CA VAL A 174 -0.63 -7.55 13.95
C VAL A 174 -1.48 -8.22 15.02
N ASP A 175 -0.84 -8.97 15.89
CA ASP A 175 -1.46 -9.60 17.06
C ASP A 175 -1.26 -8.76 18.34
N LYS A 176 -1.86 -9.20 19.44
CA LYS A 176 -1.74 -8.52 20.74
C LYS A 176 -0.28 -8.46 21.24
N ARG A 177 0.51 -9.49 20.95
CA ARG A 177 1.92 -9.55 21.36
C ARG A 177 2.75 -8.50 20.63
N LEU A 178 2.54 -8.37 19.31
CA LEU A 178 3.22 -7.37 18.51
C LEU A 178 2.80 -5.95 18.93
N MET A 179 1.52 -5.70 19.21
CA MET A 179 1.06 -4.41 19.74
C MET A 179 1.75 -4.03 21.05
N ALA A 180 1.83 -4.97 21.99
CA ALA A 180 2.56 -4.75 23.24
C ALA A 180 4.06 -4.47 23.00
N SER A 181 4.69 -5.19 22.07
CA SER A 181 6.08 -4.95 21.69
C SER A 181 6.29 -3.55 21.08
N ILE A 182 5.38 -3.10 20.22
CA ILE A 182 5.40 -1.73 19.64
C ILE A 182 5.31 -0.70 20.76
N THR A 183 4.37 -0.87 21.69
CA THR A 183 4.20 0.05 22.84
C THR A 183 5.47 0.09 23.69
N MET A 184 6.05 -1.05 24.04
CA MET A 184 7.28 -1.11 24.81
C MET A 184 8.46 -0.46 24.09
N ASN A 185 8.64 -0.73 22.80
CA ASN A 185 9.69 -0.13 21.99
C ASN A 185 9.58 1.40 21.92
N ALA A 186 8.37 1.93 21.83
CA ALA A 186 8.12 3.36 21.87
C ALA A 186 8.49 3.96 23.23
N GLN A 187 8.13 3.28 24.32
CA GLN A 187 8.47 3.72 25.69
C GLN A 187 9.98 3.68 25.94
N TYR A 188 10.71 2.69 25.41
CA TYR A 188 12.18 2.67 25.46
C TYR A 188 12.82 3.86 24.76
N GLU A 189 12.19 4.37 23.71
CA GLU A 189 12.62 5.60 23.03
C GLU A 189 12.10 6.90 23.68
N GLY A 190 11.46 6.81 24.85
CA GLY A 190 10.95 7.94 25.60
C GLY A 190 9.58 8.47 25.15
N LEU A 191 8.94 7.80 24.19
CA LEU A 191 7.60 8.18 23.71
C LEU A 191 6.53 7.54 24.61
N LYS A 192 5.67 8.35 25.20
CA LYS A 192 4.57 7.91 26.09
C LYS A 192 3.39 7.32 25.27
N LEU A 193 3.66 6.28 24.51
CA LEU A 193 2.69 5.57 23.70
C LEU A 193 1.98 4.49 24.53
N TRP A 194 0.67 4.35 24.33
CA TRP A 194 -0.17 3.31 24.96
C TRP A 194 -0.83 2.44 23.89
N ASP A 195 -1.27 1.24 24.26
CA ASP A 195 -1.92 0.28 23.34
C ASP A 195 -3.09 0.91 22.57
N LYS A 196 -3.89 1.78 23.22
CA LYS A 196 -4.99 2.51 22.58
C LYS A 196 -4.53 3.43 21.44
N ASP A 197 -3.34 3.99 21.56
CA ASP A 197 -2.79 4.89 20.54
C ASP A 197 -2.25 4.07 19.36
N VAL A 198 -1.64 2.91 19.64
CA VAL A 198 -1.28 1.93 18.60
C VAL A 198 -2.52 1.49 17.82
N VAL A 199 -3.59 1.10 18.52
CA VAL A 199 -4.86 0.70 17.89
C VAL A 199 -5.44 1.83 17.04
N ARG A 200 -5.38 3.08 17.54
CA ARG A 200 -5.85 4.25 16.78
C ARG A 200 -5.04 4.45 15.50
N PHE A 201 -3.72 4.32 15.56
CA PHE A 201 -2.86 4.41 14.38
C PHE A 201 -3.16 3.29 13.37
N LEU A 202 -3.26 2.05 13.84
CA LEU A 202 -3.52 0.89 12.97
C LEU A 202 -4.89 0.95 12.26
N ASN A 203 -5.88 1.63 12.86
CA ASN A 203 -7.21 1.82 12.28
C ASN A 203 -7.35 3.13 11.51
N SER A 204 -6.26 3.88 11.33
CA SER A 204 -6.27 5.14 10.58
C SER A 204 -5.85 4.94 9.11
N ASP A 205 -6.06 5.97 8.31
CA ASP A 205 -5.60 6.07 6.92
C ASP A 205 -4.07 6.20 6.76
N HIS A 206 -3.34 6.29 7.89
CA HIS A 206 -1.87 6.22 7.91
C HIS A 206 -1.34 4.83 7.54
N VAL A 207 -2.19 3.79 7.65
CA VAL A 207 -1.88 2.42 7.21
C VAL A 207 -2.38 2.25 5.77
N PRO A 208 -1.48 2.08 4.80
CA PRO A 208 -1.87 1.94 3.40
C PRO A 208 -2.66 0.65 3.17
N VAL A 209 -3.63 0.76 2.29
CA VAL A 209 -4.44 -0.39 1.88
C VAL A 209 -3.63 -1.27 0.91
N TYR A 210 -3.68 -2.57 1.14
CA TYR A 210 -3.03 -3.60 0.34
C TYR A 210 -4.06 -4.55 -0.26
N GLN A 211 -4.04 -4.67 -1.57
CA GLN A 211 -4.91 -5.56 -2.36
C GLN A 211 -4.07 -6.63 -3.04
N PRO A 212 -3.89 -7.82 -2.44
CA PRO A 212 -3.02 -8.86 -2.98
C PRO A 212 -3.37 -9.29 -4.40
N ILE A 213 -4.65 -9.34 -4.72
CA ILE A 213 -5.12 -9.75 -6.05
C ILE A 213 -4.83 -8.66 -7.09
N GLU A 214 -5.07 -7.39 -6.76
CA GLU A 214 -4.81 -6.29 -7.69
C GLU A 214 -3.31 -6.13 -7.96
N GLU A 215 -2.47 -6.27 -6.92
CA GLU A 215 -1.02 -6.25 -7.08
C GLU A 215 -0.55 -7.39 -7.98
N PHE A 216 -1.03 -8.62 -7.75
CA PHE A 216 -0.73 -9.76 -8.62
C PHE A 216 -1.15 -9.50 -10.07
N LEU A 217 -2.37 -8.99 -10.29
CA LEU A 217 -2.87 -8.74 -11.64
C LEU A 217 -2.13 -7.58 -12.34
N TYR A 218 -1.65 -6.59 -11.57
CA TYR A 218 -0.87 -5.48 -12.09
C TYR A 218 0.52 -5.93 -12.56
N ASP A 219 1.15 -6.83 -11.84
CA ASP A 219 2.50 -7.34 -12.14
C ASP A 219 2.52 -8.37 -13.29
N LEU A 220 1.35 -8.78 -13.77
CA LEU A 220 1.27 -9.71 -14.89
C LEU A 220 1.86 -9.11 -16.17
N PRO A 221 2.68 -9.86 -16.91
CA PRO A 221 3.18 -9.44 -18.21
C PRO A 221 2.03 -9.27 -19.21
N ARG A 222 2.25 -8.47 -20.23
CA ARG A 222 1.28 -8.35 -21.33
C ARG A 222 1.00 -9.73 -21.95
N TRP A 223 -0.29 -9.97 -22.24
CA TRP A 223 -0.70 -11.20 -22.89
C TRP A 223 0.00 -11.39 -24.25
N ASN A 224 0.55 -12.56 -24.48
CA ASN A 224 1.32 -12.92 -25.68
C ASN A 224 0.48 -13.67 -26.75
N GLY A 225 -0.84 -13.66 -26.64
CA GLY A 225 -1.75 -14.33 -27.56
C GLY A 225 -1.97 -15.82 -27.31
N LYS A 226 -1.25 -16.45 -26.35
CA LYS A 226 -1.40 -17.89 -26.06
C LYS A 226 -2.62 -18.17 -25.18
N ASP A 227 -3.32 -19.26 -25.48
CA ASP A 227 -4.48 -19.72 -24.70
C ASP A 227 -4.04 -20.53 -23.47
N TYR A 228 -3.61 -19.84 -22.41
CA TYR A 228 -3.19 -20.49 -21.17
C TYR A 228 -4.35 -21.16 -20.44
N ILE A 229 -5.55 -20.55 -20.44
CA ILE A 229 -6.73 -21.08 -19.74
C ILE A 229 -7.20 -22.37 -20.40
N GLY A 230 -7.30 -22.41 -21.74
CA GLY A 230 -7.66 -23.62 -22.47
C GLY A 230 -6.63 -24.73 -22.30
N ASN A 231 -5.34 -24.39 -22.28
CA ASN A 231 -4.28 -25.34 -22.02
C ASN A 231 -4.32 -25.90 -20.59
N LEU A 232 -4.69 -25.09 -19.60
CA LEU A 232 -4.89 -25.55 -18.23
C LEU A 232 -6.11 -26.48 -18.14
N ALA A 233 -7.23 -26.12 -18.77
CA ALA A 233 -8.42 -26.95 -18.82
C ALA A 233 -8.17 -28.35 -19.39
N LYS A 234 -7.37 -28.44 -20.46
CA LYS A 234 -7.00 -29.74 -21.11
C LYS A 234 -6.14 -30.65 -20.22
N ARG A 235 -5.54 -30.14 -19.15
CA ARG A 235 -4.79 -30.96 -18.19
C ARG A 235 -5.69 -31.68 -17.19
N VAL A 236 -6.94 -31.32 -17.10
CA VAL A 236 -7.94 -32.00 -16.28
C VAL A 236 -8.59 -33.07 -17.19
N PRO A 237 -8.42 -34.36 -16.92
CA PRO A 237 -9.07 -35.43 -17.70
C PRO A 237 -10.59 -35.33 -17.50
N CYS A 238 -11.28 -34.94 -18.56
CA CYS A 238 -12.73 -34.77 -18.56
C CYS A 238 -13.27 -35.05 -19.94
N ASP A 239 -14.21 -36.00 -20.02
CA ASP A 239 -14.80 -36.46 -21.28
C ASP A 239 -15.94 -35.59 -21.77
N HIS A 240 -16.30 -34.56 -21.00
CA HIS A 240 -17.39 -33.64 -21.35
C HIS A 240 -17.01 -32.75 -22.54
N PRO A 241 -17.76 -32.76 -23.65
CA PRO A 241 -17.35 -32.10 -24.91
C PRO A 241 -17.19 -30.57 -24.78
N TYR A 242 -17.91 -29.95 -23.83
CA TYR A 242 -17.83 -28.50 -23.60
C TYR A 242 -16.94 -28.12 -22.40
N TRP A 243 -16.18 -29.05 -21.81
CA TRP A 243 -15.39 -28.82 -20.62
C TRP A 243 -14.48 -27.58 -20.74
N THR A 244 -13.68 -27.51 -21.80
CA THR A 244 -12.76 -26.39 -22.01
C THR A 244 -13.46 -25.03 -22.08
N GLN A 245 -14.63 -24.98 -22.73
CA GLN A 245 -15.42 -23.74 -22.83
C GLN A 245 -16.02 -23.35 -21.49
N LEU A 246 -16.56 -24.31 -20.74
CA LEU A 246 -17.16 -24.07 -19.42
C LEU A 246 -16.08 -23.64 -18.43
N PHE A 247 -14.93 -24.32 -18.43
CA PHE A 247 -13.80 -23.98 -17.59
C PHE A 247 -13.29 -22.56 -17.87
N ARG A 248 -13.15 -22.18 -19.16
CA ARG A 248 -12.75 -20.82 -19.54
C ARG A 248 -13.73 -19.76 -19.03
N ARG A 249 -15.04 -19.98 -19.18
CA ARG A 249 -16.06 -19.05 -18.70
C ARG A 249 -16.01 -18.89 -17.19
N TRP A 250 -15.93 -20.00 -16.48
CA TRP A 250 -15.80 -19.98 -15.03
C TRP A 250 -14.53 -19.24 -14.59
N PHE A 251 -13.38 -19.54 -15.20
CA PHE A 251 -12.11 -18.92 -14.84
C PHE A 251 -12.12 -17.39 -15.07
N LEU A 252 -12.62 -16.95 -16.20
CA LEU A 252 -12.77 -15.51 -16.49
C LEU A 252 -13.76 -14.84 -15.55
N SER A 253 -14.86 -15.50 -15.22
CA SER A 253 -15.85 -15.00 -14.27
C SER A 253 -15.28 -14.90 -12.84
N MET A 254 -14.45 -15.87 -12.44
CA MET A 254 -13.73 -15.83 -11.17
C MET A 254 -12.80 -14.61 -11.10
N VAL A 255 -11.98 -14.39 -12.12
CA VAL A 255 -11.07 -13.22 -12.17
C VAL A 255 -11.86 -11.90 -12.22
N ALA A 256 -12.96 -11.84 -12.97
CA ALA A 256 -13.82 -10.67 -12.99
C ALA A 256 -14.41 -10.36 -11.58
N HIS A 257 -14.79 -11.40 -10.84
CA HIS A 257 -15.25 -11.27 -9.47
C HIS A 257 -14.13 -10.73 -8.55
N TRP A 258 -12.92 -11.25 -8.66
CA TRP A 258 -11.75 -10.75 -7.93
C TRP A 258 -11.48 -9.26 -8.17
N ARG A 259 -11.75 -8.78 -9.39
CA ARG A 259 -11.63 -7.36 -9.74
C ARG A 259 -12.83 -6.50 -9.31
N GLY A 260 -13.75 -7.04 -8.52
CA GLY A 260 -14.93 -6.32 -8.07
C GLY A 260 -15.94 -5.99 -9.19
N MET A 261 -15.79 -6.59 -10.37
CA MET A 261 -16.71 -6.38 -11.50
C MET A 261 -18.08 -7.04 -11.27
N GLY A 262 -18.18 -7.87 -10.23
CA GLY A 262 -19.40 -8.61 -9.86
C GLY A 262 -20.40 -7.85 -9.03
N LYS A 263 -20.30 -6.52 -8.89
CA LYS A 263 -21.25 -5.73 -8.06
C LYS A 263 -22.71 -5.91 -8.48
N ASN A 264 -22.96 -6.16 -9.76
CA ASN A 264 -24.30 -6.37 -10.29
C ASN A 264 -24.64 -7.84 -10.55
N HIS A 265 -23.64 -8.71 -10.67
CA HIS A 265 -23.82 -10.13 -10.98
C HIS A 265 -22.69 -10.93 -10.32
N ALA A 266 -22.97 -11.52 -9.16
CA ALA A 266 -22.03 -12.43 -8.51
C ALA A 266 -21.73 -13.64 -9.42
N ASN A 267 -20.48 -14.16 -9.36
CA ASN A 267 -20.19 -15.44 -9.99
C ASN A 267 -20.93 -16.56 -9.26
N SER A 268 -22.04 -16.98 -9.81
CA SER A 268 -22.89 -18.03 -9.24
C SER A 268 -22.50 -19.45 -9.67
N THR A 269 -21.45 -19.58 -10.48
CA THR A 269 -21.02 -20.89 -11.00
C THR A 269 -19.72 -21.34 -10.34
N SER A 270 -19.70 -22.59 -9.87
CA SER A 270 -18.51 -23.23 -9.33
C SER A 270 -18.27 -24.57 -10.03
N PRO A 271 -17.04 -24.90 -10.42
CA PRO A 271 -16.76 -26.21 -10.97
C PRO A 271 -16.80 -27.26 -9.86
N ILE A 272 -17.49 -28.36 -10.12
CA ILE A 272 -17.51 -29.51 -9.23
C ILE A 272 -16.68 -30.63 -9.87
N LEU A 273 -15.56 -30.96 -9.23
CA LEU A 273 -14.70 -32.05 -9.69
C LEU A 273 -15.13 -33.38 -9.07
N ILE A 274 -15.76 -34.24 -9.88
CA ILE A 274 -16.21 -35.56 -9.46
C ILE A 274 -15.18 -36.58 -9.95
N GLY A 275 -14.83 -37.54 -9.09
CA GLY A 275 -13.93 -38.62 -9.43
C GLY A 275 -13.52 -39.43 -8.20
N PRO A 276 -12.83 -40.57 -8.38
CA PRO A 276 -12.36 -41.41 -7.29
C PRO A 276 -11.51 -40.68 -6.26
N GLN A 277 -11.38 -41.24 -5.08
CA GLN A 277 -10.48 -40.76 -4.05
C GLN A 277 -9.02 -40.81 -4.52
N ALA A 278 -8.16 -39.95 -4.02
CA ALA A 278 -6.74 -39.79 -4.36
C ALA A 278 -6.43 -39.25 -5.76
N TYR A 279 -7.40 -38.81 -6.56
CA TYR A 279 -7.20 -38.18 -7.87
C TYR A 279 -6.76 -36.71 -7.80
N ARG A 280 -6.23 -36.26 -6.65
CA ARG A 280 -5.63 -34.93 -6.41
C ARG A 280 -6.55 -33.73 -6.75
N LYS A 281 -7.86 -33.88 -6.60
CA LYS A 281 -8.84 -32.82 -6.88
C LYS A 281 -8.58 -31.57 -6.05
N SER A 282 -8.45 -31.70 -4.72
CA SER A 282 -8.15 -30.59 -3.82
C SER A 282 -6.77 -29.97 -4.10
N THR A 283 -5.78 -30.81 -4.46
CA THR A 283 -4.46 -30.32 -4.89
C THR A 283 -4.57 -29.45 -6.14
N PHE A 284 -5.38 -29.85 -7.12
CA PHE A 284 -5.63 -29.04 -8.30
C PHE A 284 -6.27 -27.70 -7.96
N CYS A 285 -7.32 -27.68 -7.11
CA CYS A 285 -7.98 -26.44 -6.69
C CYS A 285 -7.01 -25.47 -6.01
N ARG A 286 -6.07 -25.99 -5.21
CA ARG A 286 -5.05 -25.15 -4.57
C ARG A 286 -3.99 -24.67 -5.56
N LEU A 287 -3.54 -25.52 -6.48
CA LEU A 287 -2.49 -25.19 -7.45
C LEU A 287 -2.96 -24.29 -8.59
N ILE A 288 -4.27 -24.11 -8.79
CA ILE A 288 -4.81 -23.18 -9.77
C ILE A 288 -4.56 -21.72 -9.35
N LEU A 289 -4.38 -21.49 -8.06
CA LEU A 289 -4.03 -20.18 -7.54
C LEU A 289 -2.54 -19.89 -7.74
N PRO A 290 -2.19 -18.65 -8.10
CA PRO A 290 -0.80 -18.20 -8.12
C PRO A 290 -0.11 -18.42 -6.77
N PRO A 291 1.20 -18.71 -6.74
CA PRO A 291 1.91 -18.96 -5.48
C PRO A 291 1.74 -17.86 -4.42
N CYS A 292 1.72 -16.59 -4.83
CA CYS A 292 1.52 -15.45 -3.95
C CYS A 292 0.10 -15.37 -3.36
N LEU A 293 -0.89 -16.01 -3.99
CA LEU A 293 -2.28 -16.03 -3.50
C LEU A 293 -2.66 -17.33 -2.80
N GLN A 294 -1.78 -18.34 -2.78
CA GLN A 294 -2.07 -19.64 -2.14
C GLN A 294 -2.27 -19.53 -0.61
N ALA A 295 -1.69 -18.50 0.03
CA ALA A 295 -1.91 -18.24 1.45
C ALA A 295 -3.35 -17.84 1.78
N TYR A 296 -4.12 -17.40 0.79
CA TYR A 296 -5.54 -17.02 0.93
C TYR A 296 -6.52 -18.12 0.56
N TYR A 297 -6.01 -19.30 0.19
CA TYR A 297 -6.86 -20.45 -0.09
C TYR A 297 -7.43 -21.02 1.22
N THR A 298 -8.74 -21.20 1.25
CA THR A 298 -9.47 -21.86 2.36
C THR A 298 -10.17 -23.09 1.81
N ASP A 299 -10.05 -24.23 2.53
CA ASP A 299 -10.77 -25.48 2.24
C ASP A 299 -12.23 -25.40 2.66
#